data_33388bb9c038b4697726bcfd8c6b67d0
#
_entry.id   33388bb9c038b4697726bcfd8c6b67d0
#
_cell.length_a   1.000
_cell.length_b   1.000
_cell.length_c   1.000
_cell.angle_alpha   90.00
_cell.angle_beta   90.00
_cell.angle_gamma   90.00
#
_symmetry.space_group_name_H-M   'P 1'
#
loop_
_entity.id
_entity.type
_entity.pdbx_description
1 polymer ?
#
loop_
_entity_poly.entity_id
_entity_poly.type
_entity_poly.pdbx_seq_one_letter_code
_entity_poly.pdbx_strand_id
1 'polypeptide(L)'
;MSNAFDRTNYPTQEPDTIVVGDRLLWRRDDLADEYPTSAYALTYEFHEDSGGGGSHKFTITATEADDTYFVEVASSTTASYADGDYIWNAFITRTSDSQRIRVDTGRSTVVKNLANTNADLRSHAKKVLDNIEAVLENRASIDQSSFSIAGRSLSRMSIDELLTFRDRYHAEYLEEIKKARIKNKQRSGNTIEVKFWWLGTIDLQENLKEEKRLI
;
A
#
# COMPACT_ATOMS: atom_id res chain seq x y z
N MET A 1 -20.06 -4.94 -10.70
CA MET A 1 -18.72 -4.31 -10.81
C MET A 1 -18.74 -3.41 -12.02
N SER A 2 -18.28 -2.17 -11.90
CA SER A 2 -18.10 -1.28 -13.04
C SER A 2 -16.85 -1.70 -13.83
N ASN A 3 -16.85 -1.46 -15.14
CA ASN A 3 -15.69 -1.74 -15.99
C ASN A 3 -14.56 -0.74 -15.66
N ALA A 4 -13.43 -1.23 -15.13
CA ALA A 4 -12.29 -0.40 -14.75
C ALA A 4 -11.55 0.23 -15.97
N PHE A 5 -11.82 -0.22 -17.18
CA PHE A 5 -11.24 0.36 -18.42
C PHE A 5 -12.10 1.50 -19.00
N ASP A 6 -13.28 1.72 -18.44
CA ASP A 6 -14.12 2.85 -18.82
C ASP A 6 -13.68 4.09 -18.03
N ARG A 7 -13.33 5.17 -18.74
CA ARG A 7 -12.85 6.43 -18.18
C ARG A 7 -13.79 7.04 -17.14
N THR A 8 -15.10 6.81 -17.28
CA THR A 8 -16.11 7.30 -16.32
C THR A 8 -15.96 6.67 -14.95
N ASN A 9 -15.34 5.49 -14.86
CA ASN A 9 -15.13 4.73 -13.64
C ASN A 9 -13.70 4.86 -13.07
N TYR A 10 -12.84 5.71 -13.65
CA TYR A 10 -11.49 5.88 -13.13
C TYR A 10 -11.53 6.50 -11.74
N PRO A 11 -10.67 6.03 -10.81
CA PRO A 11 -10.49 6.68 -9.52
C PRO A 11 -10.14 8.17 -9.69
N THR A 12 -10.63 9.00 -8.80
CA THR A 12 -10.31 10.45 -8.78
C THR A 12 -9.12 10.77 -7.87
N GLN A 13 -8.49 9.75 -7.33
CA GLN A 13 -7.31 9.87 -6.46
C GLN A 13 -6.19 9.01 -7.01
N GLU A 14 -4.98 9.45 -6.77
CA GLU A 14 -3.75 8.73 -7.05
C GLU A 14 -3.72 7.41 -6.26
N PRO A 15 -3.19 6.33 -6.86
CA PRO A 15 -3.15 5.04 -6.19
C PRO A 15 -2.09 4.99 -5.09
N ASP A 16 -2.47 4.48 -3.91
CA ASP A 16 -1.54 4.17 -2.82
C ASP A 16 -0.58 3.02 -3.19
N THR A 17 -1.02 2.15 -4.09
CA THR A 17 -0.24 0.96 -4.51
C THR A 17 -0.27 0.82 -6.02
N ILE A 18 0.91 0.65 -6.60
CA ILE A 18 1.12 0.43 -8.04
C ILE A 18 1.69 -1.00 -8.20
N VAL A 19 1.04 -1.83 -9.00
CA VAL A 19 1.53 -3.18 -9.30
C VAL A 19 2.33 -3.17 -10.60
N VAL A 20 3.57 -3.64 -10.54
CA VAL A 20 4.45 -3.76 -11.72
C VAL A 20 3.80 -4.63 -12.79
N GLY A 21 3.71 -4.12 -14.01
CA GLY A 21 3.10 -4.83 -15.14
C GLY A 21 1.58 -4.76 -15.20
N ASP A 22 0.91 -4.07 -14.29
CA ASP A 22 -0.51 -3.79 -14.39
C ASP A 22 -0.75 -2.41 -15.00
N ARG A 23 -1.88 -2.23 -15.68
CA ARG A 23 -2.27 -0.92 -16.20
C ARG A 23 -2.61 0.02 -15.04
N LEU A 24 -2.12 1.26 -15.11
CA LEU A 24 -2.31 2.28 -14.09
C LEU A 24 -3.27 3.36 -14.62
N LEU A 25 -4.33 3.66 -13.86
CA LEU A 25 -5.43 4.50 -14.29
C LEU A 25 -5.95 5.36 -13.14
N TRP A 26 -6.06 6.68 -13.36
CA TRP A 26 -6.86 7.60 -12.52
C TRP A 26 -7.18 8.87 -13.31
N ARG A 27 -7.99 9.75 -12.74
CA ARG A 27 -8.33 11.05 -13.33
C ARG A 27 -8.34 12.16 -12.29
N ARG A 28 -8.14 13.38 -12.73
CA ARG A 28 -8.18 14.59 -11.91
C ARG A 28 -9.15 15.58 -12.53
N ASP A 29 -10.42 15.49 -12.10
CA ASP A 29 -11.50 16.39 -12.53
C ASP A 29 -11.39 17.74 -11.80
N ASP A 30 -10.87 17.73 -10.59
CA ASP A 30 -10.74 18.85 -9.67
C ASP A 30 -9.79 19.96 -10.14
N LEU A 31 -8.86 19.64 -11.02
CA LEU A 31 -7.88 20.60 -11.53
C LEU A 31 -8.32 21.32 -12.81
N ALA A 32 -9.26 20.76 -13.55
CA ALA A 32 -9.62 21.25 -14.90
C ALA A 32 -10.32 22.61 -14.88
N ASP A 33 -11.08 22.91 -13.84
CA ASP A 33 -11.78 24.20 -13.69
C ASP A 33 -10.80 25.39 -13.56
N GLU A 34 -9.71 25.21 -12.82
CA GLU A 34 -8.71 26.25 -12.59
C GLU A 34 -7.58 26.22 -13.62
N TYR A 35 -7.28 25.04 -14.15
CA TYR A 35 -6.21 24.78 -15.12
C TYR A 35 -6.77 24.04 -16.34
N PRO A 36 -7.42 24.77 -17.27
CA PRO A 36 -7.99 24.17 -18.47
C PRO A 36 -6.95 23.39 -19.28
N THR A 37 -7.31 22.18 -19.72
CA THR A 37 -6.41 21.28 -20.43
C THR A 37 -5.85 21.86 -21.72
N SER A 38 -6.56 22.81 -22.35
CA SER A 38 -6.12 23.53 -23.56
C SER A 38 -4.89 24.42 -23.34
N ALA A 39 -4.58 24.83 -22.10
CA ALA A 39 -3.51 25.77 -21.77
C ALA A 39 -2.49 25.21 -20.78
N TYR A 40 -2.77 24.08 -20.15
CA TYR A 40 -1.96 23.51 -19.10
C TYR A 40 -1.79 22.00 -19.30
N ALA A 41 -0.65 21.47 -18.86
CA ALA A 41 -0.33 20.04 -18.85
C ALA A 41 -0.08 19.56 -17.42
N LEU A 42 -0.62 18.39 -17.04
CA LEU A 42 -0.40 17.76 -15.75
C LEU A 42 0.66 16.67 -15.87
N THR A 43 1.65 16.72 -14.98
CA THR A 43 2.77 15.77 -14.96
C THR A 43 3.03 15.32 -13.52
N TYR A 44 3.24 14.03 -13.32
CA TYR A 44 3.65 13.44 -12.05
C TYR A 44 5.12 13.04 -12.11
N GLU A 45 5.87 13.40 -11.09
CA GLU A 45 7.25 12.94 -10.89
C GLU A 45 7.30 12.05 -9.64
N PHE A 46 7.67 10.79 -9.81
CA PHE A 46 7.85 9.81 -8.74
C PHE A 46 9.34 9.63 -8.46
N HIS A 47 9.71 9.73 -7.19
CA HIS A 47 11.07 9.50 -6.69
C HIS A 47 11.04 8.47 -5.58
N GLU A 48 11.92 7.48 -5.66
CA GLU A 48 12.08 6.47 -4.63
C GLU A 48 12.46 7.10 -3.29
N ASP A 49 11.72 6.76 -2.23
CA ASP A 49 11.98 7.20 -0.85
C ASP A 49 13.01 6.27 -0.19
N SER A 50 14.22 6.23 -0.76
CA SER A 50 15.32 5.45 -0.19
C SER A 50 16.26 6.38 0.56
N GLY A 51 16.54 6.09 1.83
CA GLY A 51 17.35 6.92 2.73
C GLY A 51 18.83 7.14 2.34
N GLY A 52 19.21 6.84 1.11
CA GLY A 52 20.57 6.92 0.61
C GLY A 52 20.70 7.54 -0.81
N GLY A 53 19.72 8.31 -1.25
CA GLY A 53 19.70 8.87 -2.59
C GLY A 53 19.09 7.90 -3.58
N GLY A 54 17.77 7.71 -3.50
CA GLY A 54 16.98 6.87 -4.39
C GLY A 54 17.31 7.14 -5.84
N SER A 55 17.75 6.10 -6.52
CA SER A 55 18.18 6.19 -7.91
C SER A 55 17.02 6.00 -8.88
N HIS A 56 15.91 5.44 -8.40
CA HIS A 56 14.77 5.14 -9.25
C HIS A 56 13.79 6.31 -9.25
N LYS A 57 13.49 6.76 -10.46
CA LYS A 57 12.48 7.78 -10.72
C LYS A 57 11.75 7.49 -12.01
N PHE A 58 10.50 7.89 -12.08
CA PHE A 58 9.75 7.87 -13.32
C PHE A 58 8.77 9.03 -13.37
N THR A 59 8.40 9.40 -14.58
CA THR A 59 7.52 10.53 -14.86
C THR A 59 6.30 10.00 -15.60
N ILE A 60 5.11 10.49 -15.22
CA ILE A 60 3.86 10.19 -15.87
C ILE A 60 3.24 11.51 -16.32
N THR A 61 2.91 11.62 -17.60
CA THR A 61 2.17 12.77 -18.14
C THR A 61 0.73 12.36 -18.34
N ALA A 62 -0.19 13.17 -17.84
CA ALA A 62 -1.62 12.97 -18.06
C ALA A 62 -1.98 13.22 -19.53
N THR A 63 -2.99 12.51 -20.00
CA THR A 63 -3.63 12.78 -21.30
C THR A 63 -4.85 13.66 -21.09
N GLU A 64 -5.13 14.51 -22.04
CA GLU A 64 -6.23 15.45 -22.01
C GLU A 64 -7.41 14.91 -22.82
N ALA A 65 -8.58 14.88 -22.23
CA ALA A 65 -9.81 14.58 -22.93
C ALA A 65 -11.01 15.16 -22.15
N ASP A 66 -12.01 15.64 -22.86
CA ASP A 66 -13.27 16.14 -22.29
C ASP A 66 -13.06 17.11 -21.11
N ASP A 67 -12.09 18.01 -21.27
CA ASP A 67 -11.68 19.00 -20.24
C ASP A 67 -11.27 18.39 -18.89
N THR A 68 -10.74 17.18 -18.93
CA THR A 68 -10.31 16.40 -17.77
C THR A 68 -8.91 15.84 -17.98
N TYR A 69 -8.12 15.74 -16.91
CA TYR A 69 -6.81 15.08 -16.94
C TYR A 69 -6.97 13.58 -16.64
N PHE A 70 -6.67 12.74 -17.62
CA PHE A 70 -6.62 11.29 -17.47
C PHE A 70 -5.19 10.81 -17.38
N VAL A 71 -4.88 10.01 -16.38
CA VAL A 71 -3.60 9.32 -16.27
C VAL A 71 -3.80 7.87 -16.69
N GLU A 72 -3.16 7.50 -17.78
CA GLU A 72 -3.25 6.18 -18.38
C GLU A 72 -1.86 5.66 -18.69
N VAL A 73 -1.37 4.70 -17.90
CA VAL A 73 -0.06 4.09 -18.12
C VAL A 73 -0.23 2.64 -18.54
N ALA A 74 0.37 2.28 -19.64
CA ALA A 74 0.29 0.91 -20.16
C ALA A 74 1.03 -0.08 -19.27
N SER A 75 0.57 -1.33 -19.21
CA SER A 75 1.21 -2.42 -18.47
C SER A 75 2.67 -2.66 -18.86
N SER A 76 3.00 -2.44 -20.14
CA SER A 76 4.39 -2.54 -20.62
C SER A 76 5.31 -1.48 -20.02
N THR A 77 4.80 -0.29 -19.73
CA THR A 77 5.55 0.81 -19.10
C THR A 77 5.73 0.55 -17.61
N THR A 78 4.66 0.18 -16.90
CA THR A 78 4.72 -0.12 -15.47
C THR A 78 5.59 -1.35 -15.17
N ALA A 79 5.74 -2.27 -16.14
CA ALA A 79 6.64 -3.43 -16.03
C ALA A 79 8.13 -3.06 -15.82
N SER A 80 8.51 -1.83 -16.18
CA SER A 80 9.88 -1.32 -16.00
C SER A 80 10.09 -0.61 -14.66
N TYR A 81 9.04 -0.40 -13.85
CA TYR A 81 9.16 0.29 -12.58
C TYR A 81 9.83 -0.60 -11.53
N ALA A 82 10.76 -0.02 -10.77
CA ALA A 82 11.38 -0.70 -9.64
C ALA A 82 10.42 -0.76 -8.46
N ASP A 83 10.40 -1.87 -7.73
CA ASP A 83 9.63 -2.00 -6.51
C ASP A 83 10.24 -1.16 -5.37
N GLY A 84 9.40 -0.54 -4.56
CA GLY A 84 9.82 0.33 -3.46
C GLY A 84 8.75 1.35 -3.06
N ASP A 85 9.06 2.15 -2.07
CA ASP A 85 8.24 3.28 -1.65
C ASP A 85 8.65 4.54 -2.41
N TYR A 86 7.68 5.28 -2.91
CA TYR A 86 7.88 6.48 -3.71
C TYR A 86 7.14 7.68 -3.12
N ILE A 87 7.79 8.83 -3.20
CA ILE A 87 7.15 10.13 -3.03
C ILE A 87 6.86 10.68 -4.42
N TRP A 88 5.64 11.14 -4.64
CA TRP A 88 5.29 11.78 -5.89
C TRP A 88 4.89 13.23 -5.71
N ASN A 89 5.13 14.03 -6.75
CA ASN A 89 4.66 15.40 -6.87
C ASN A 89 3.90 15.55 -8.18
N ALA A 90 2.73 16.20 -8.11
CA ALA A 90 1.96 16.60 -9.26
C ALA A 90 2.29 18.04 -9.64
N PHE A 91 2.58 18.27 -10.89
CA PHE A 91 2.92 19.57 -11.42
C PHE A 91 1.98 19.96 -12.56
N ILE A 92 1.49 21.19 -12.50
CA ILE A 92 0.84 21.85 -13.63
C ILE A 92 1.86 22.74 -14.32
N THR A 93 2.00 22.56 -15.64
CA THR A 93 2.88 23.35 -16.49
C THR A 93 2.04 24.13 -17.49
N ARG A 94 2.17 25.46 -17.51
CA ARG A 94 1.51 26.31 -18.50
C ARG A 94 2.24 26.17 -19.84
N THR A 95 1.50 25.85 -20.89
CA THR A 95 2.08 25.55 -22.22
C THR A 95 2.68 26.77 -22.91
N SER A 96 2.20 27.99 -22.62
CA SER A 96 2.63 29.21 -23.31
C SER A 96 4.04 29.67 -22.95
N ASP A 97 4.51 29.42 -21.72
CA ASP A 97 5.79 29.91 -21.18
C ASP A 97 6.56 28.84 -20.36
N SER A 98 6.03 27.63 -20.31
CA SER A 98 6.63 26.51 -19.57
C SER A 98 6.79 26.76 -18.07
N GLN A 99 6.07 27.71 -17.49
CA GLN A 99 6.07 27.91 -16.04
C GLN A 99 5.34 26.79 -15.36
N ARG A 100 5.98 26.24 -14.31
CA ARG A 100 5.52 25.05 -13.58
C ARG A 100 5.26 25.36 -12.10
N ILE A 101 4.15 24.86 -11.60
CA ILE A 101 3.82 24.90 -10.18
C ILE A 101 3.51 23.48 -9.68
N ARG A 102 3.85 23.19 -8.44
CA ARG A 102 3.42 21.96 -7.78
C ARG A 102 2.03 22.18 -7.20
N VAL A 103 1.09 21.32 -7.58
CA VAL A 103 -0.31 21.38 -7.13
C VAL A 103 -0.62 20.33 -6.07
N ASP A 104 0.11 19.21 -6.05
CA ASP A 104 -0.13 18.13 -5.09
C ASP A 104 1.13 17.31 -4.82
N THR A 105 1.11 16.49 -3.74
CA THR A 105 2.19 15.58 -3.36
C THR A 105 1.62 14.43 -2.52
N GLY A 106 2.19 13.26 -2.65
CA GLY A 106 1.79 12.10 -1.87
C GLY A 106 2.81 10.97 -1.90
N ARG A 107 2.36 9.79 -1.51
CA ARG A 107 3.16 8.57 -1.45
C ARG A 107 2.44 7.44 -2.15
N SER A 108 3.22 6.58 -2.81
CA SER A 108 2.73 5.32 -3.41
C SER A 108 3.79 4.24 -3.23
N THR A 109 3.35 3.01 -3.01
CA THR A 109 4.25 1.85 -2.96
C THR A 109 4.14 1.08 -4.27
N VAL A 110 5.26 0.92 -4.97
CA VAL A 110 5.36 0.04 -6.14
C VAL A 110 5.66 -1.37 -5.68
N VAL A 111 4.80 -2.32 -6.03
CA VAL A 111 4.91 -3.73 -5.61
C VAL A 111 5.11 -4.66 -6.80
N LYS A 112 5.83 -5.75 -6.58
CA LYS A 112 6.05 -6.77 -7.61
C LYS A 112 4.74 -7.44 -8.01
N ASN A 113 4.63 -7.78 -9.29
CA ASN A 113 3.52 -8.58 -9.79
C ASN A 113 3.69 -10.05 -9.33
N LEU A 114 2.74 -10.50 -8.51
CA LEU A 114 2.76 -11.86 -7.96
C LEU A 114 2.60 -12.94 -9.02
N ALA A 115 1.95 -12.62 -10.15
CA ALA A 115 1.75 -13.57 -11.23
C ALA A 115 3.04 -13.89 -12.02
N ASN A 116 4.00 -12.96 -12.02
CA ASN A 116 5.20 -13.01 -12.84
C ASN A 116 6.50 -13.08 -12.02
N THR A 117 6.42 -13.27 -10.70
CA THR A 117 7.61 -13.28 -9.86
C THR A 117 7.78 -14.62 -9.15
N ASN A 118 9.00 -15.16 -9.22
CA ASN A 118 9.48 -16.25 -8.37
C ASN A 118 10.18 -15.70 -7.11
N ALA A 119 10.03 -14.41 -6.82
CA ALA A 119 10.67 -13.79 -5.68
C ALA A 119 10.08 -14.33 -4.36
N ASP A 120 10.94 -14.48 -3.37
CA ASP A 120 10.53 -14.81 -2.01
C ASP A 120 9.82 -13.62 -1.36
N LEU A 121 8.51 -13.70 -1.28
CA LEU A 121 7.62 -12.66 -0.77
C LEU A 121 7.44 -12.68 0.76
N ARG A 122 8.11 -13.62 1.45
CA ARG A 122 8.06 -13.67 2.91
C ARG A 122 8.67 -12.40 3.52
N SER A 123 8.06 -11.89 4.57
CA SER A 123 8.62 -10.79 5.35
C SER A 123 9.98 -11.16 5.95
N HIS A 124 10.74 -10.15 6.38
CA HIS A 124 12.00 -10.38 7.07
C HIS A 124 11.82 -11.27 8.31
N ALA A 125 10.82 -10.96 9.13
CA ALA A 125 10.51 -11.75 10.32
C ALA A 125 10.20 -13.21 9.99
N LYS A 126 9.42 -13.47 8.92
CA LYS A 126 9.12 -14.85 8.48
C LYS A 126 10.36 -15.57 7.97
N LYS A 127 11.23 -14.91 7.20
CA LYS A 127 12.48 -15.51 6.70
C LYS A 127 13.42 -15.90 7.84
N VAL A 128 13.58 -15.01 8.83
CA VAL A 128 14.41 -15.27 10.00
C VAL A 128 13.82 -16.42 10.82
N LEU A 129 12.51 -16.42 11.06
CA LEU A 129 11.82 -17.47 11.79
C LEU A 129 12.02 -18.84 11.11
N ASP A 130 11.78 -18.95 9.80
CA ASP A 130 11.98 -20.20 9.05
C ASP A 130 13.42 -20.70 9.12
N ASN A 131 14.39 -19.78 9.08
CA ASN A 131 15.81 -20.14 9.21
C ASN A 131 16.17 -20.64 10.62
N ILE A 132 15.60 -20.04 11.67
CA ILE A 132 15.80 -20.49 13.04
C ILE A 132 15.18 -21.87 13.23
N GLU A 133 13.95 -22.08 12.76
CA GLU A 133 13.28 -23.38 12.81
C GLU A 133 14.09 -24.45 12.08
N ALA A 134 14.60 -24.18 10.89
CA ALA A 134 15.47 -25.10 10.15
C ALA A 134 16.77 -25.43 10.91
N VAL A 135 17.36 -24.46 11.63
CA VAL A 135 18.55 -24.71 12.48
C VAL A 135 18.19 -25.59 13.67
N LEU A 136 17.06 -25.36 14.32
CA LEU A 136 16.60 -26.19 15.44
C LEU A 136 16.30 -27.63 15.00
N GLU A 137 15.63 -27.82 13.86
CA GLU A 137 15.36 -29.14 13.28
C GLU A 137 16.66 -29.88 12.93
N ASN A 138 17.61 -29.20 12.29
CA ASN A 138 18.90 -29.81 11.94
C ASN A 138 19.76 -30.14 13.18
N ARG A 139 19.69 -29.33 14.24
CA ARG A 139 20.39 -29.62 15.51
C ARG A 139 19.80 -30.81 16.26
N ALA A 140 18.52 -31.11 16.06
CA ALA A 140 17.91 -32.31 16.61
C ALA A 140 18.42 -33.60 15.92
N SER A 141 18.99 -33.50 14.72
CA SER A 141 19.48 -34.64 13.94
C SER A 141 21.01 -34.73 13.77
N ILE A 142 21.76 -33.61 13.87
CA ILE A 142 23.22 -33.59 13.63
C ILE A 142 23.86 -32.43 14.41
N ASP A 143 24.95 -32.74 15.10
CA ASP A 143 25.81 -31.80 15.87
C ASP A 143 26.59 -30.84 14.94
N GLN A 144 25.91 -30.02 14.14
CA GLN A 144 26.50 -29.04 13.25
C GLN A 144 26.35 -27.59 13.70
N SER A 145 27.49 -26.93 13.76
CA SER A 145 27.78 -25.72 14.53
C SER A 145 27.87 -24.40 13.76
N SER A 146 27.32 -24.24 12.53
CA SER A 146 27.41 -22.94 11.88
C SER A 146 26.32 -22.62 10.85
N PHE A 147 25.55 -21.55 11.13
CA PHE A 147 24.69 -20.86 10.15
C PHE A 147 24.87 -19.35 10.27
N SER A 148 24.80 -18.64 9.16
CA SER A 148 24.82 -17.18 9.12
C SER A 148 23.44 -16.64 8.76
N ILE A 149 22.85 -15.79 9.62
CA ILE A 149 21.58 -15.10 9.36
C ILE A 149 21.83 -13.59 9.48
N ALA A 150 21.46 -12.84 8.45
CA ALA A 150 21.57 -11.39 8.42
C ALA A 150 22.96 -10.85 8.82
N GLY A 151 24.03 -11.51 8.36
CA GLY A 151 25.42 -11.11 8.64
C GLY A 151 25.92 -11.44 10.03
N ARG A 152 25.15 -12.17 10.86
CA ARG A 152 25.57 -12.66 12.19
C ARG A 152 25.77 -14.15 12.18
N SER A 153 26.90 -14.60 12.68
CA SER A 153 27.20 -16.04 12.83
C SER A 153 26.41 -16.59 14.03
N LEU A 154 25.42 -17.44 13.76
CA LEU A 154 24.66 -18.18 14.77
C LEU A 154 25.40 -19.43 15.30
N SER A 155 26.66 -19.59 14.94
CA SER A 155 27.44 -20.82 15.18
C SER A 155 27.70 -21.12 16.65
N ARG A 156 27.31 -20.24 17.58
CA ARG A 156 27.59 -20.40 19.01
C ARG A 156 26.41 -20.14 19.94
N MET A 157 25.21 -19.94 19.40
CA MET A 157 24.02 -19.75 20.27
C MET A 157 23.60 -21.11 20.87
N SER A 158 23.30 -21.12 22.15
CA SER A 158 22.69 -22.27 22.79
C SER A 158 21.29 -22.55 22.26
N ILE A 159 20.76 -23.75 22.50
CA ILE A 159 19.37 -24.07 22.09
C ILE A 159 18.38 -23.14 22.76
N ASP A 160 18.60 -22.78 24.02
CA ASP A 160 17.72 -21.88 24.79
C ASP A 160 17.72 -20.46 24.22
N GLU A 161 18.88 -19.96 23.79
CA GLU A 161 18.99 -18.67 23.10
C GLU A 161 18.28 -18.68 21.76
N LEU A 162 18.39 -19.78 20.98
CA LEU A 162 17.68 -19.95 19.72
C LEU A 162 16.16 -20.01 19.91
N LEU A 163 15.67 -20.69 20.95
CA LEU A 163 14.25 -20.74 21.29
C LEU A 163 13.72 -19.36 21.67
N THR A 164 14.48 -18.61 22.48
CA THR A 164 14.13 -17.23 22.83
C THR A 164 14.08 -16.32 21.59
N PHE A 165 15.04 -16.51 20.69
CA PHE A 165 15.12 -15.74 19.44
C PHE A 165 13.97 -16.09 18.49
N ARG A 166 13.61 -17.39 18.38
CA ARG A 166 12.44 -17.86 17.65
C ARG A 166 11.16 -17.21 18.17
N ASP A 167 10.94 -17.23 19.48
CA ASP A 167 9.72 -16.71 20.09
C ASP A 167 9.58 -15.19 19.84
N ARG A 168 10.68 -14.45 19.86
CA ARG A 168 10.71 -13.02 19.53
C ARG A 168 10.28 -12.77 18.07
N TYR A 169 10.90 -13.47 17.10
CA TYR A 169 10.54 -13.29 15.68
C TYR A 169 9.15 -13.84 15.35
N HIS A 170 8.71 -14.86 16.06
CA HIS A 170 7.34 -15.36 15.95
C HIS A 170 6.32 -14.30 16.40
N ALA A 171 6.58 -13.61 17.52
CA ALA A 171 5.74 -12.52 17.99
C ALA A 171 5.71 -11.35 16.99
N GLU A 172 6.87 -10.98 16.43
CA GLU A 172 6.99 -9.93 15.43
C GLU A 172 6.19 -10.29 14.15
N TYR A 173 6.31 -11.52 13.67
CA TYR A 173 5.55 -12.01 12.52
C TYR A 173 4.03 -12.02 12.77
N LEU A 174 3.58 -12.39 13.96
CA LEU A 174 2.16 -12.32 14.32
C LEU A 174 1.65 -10.88 14.34
N GLU A 175 2.46 -9.92 14.78
CA GLU A 175 2.11 -8.51 14.72
C GLU A 175 2.02 -7.99 13.28
N GLU A 176 2.92 -8.40 12.38
CA GLU A 176 2.82 -8.08 10.95
C GLU A 176 1.50 -8.58 10.36
N ILE A 177 1.14 -9.84 10.63
CA ILE A 177 -0.14 -10.42 10.18
C ILE A 177 -1.32 -9.63 10.72
N LYS A 178 -1.29 -9.28 12.02
CA LYS A 178 -2.35 -8.49 12.66
C LYS A 178 -2.51 -7.12 12.01
N LYS A 179 -1.39 -6.42 11.78
CA LYS A 179 -1.40 -5.11 11.08
C LYS A 179 -1.95 -5.23 9.66
N ALA A 180 -1.55 -6.27 8.91
CA ALA A 180 -2.05 -6.53 7.57
C ALA A 180 -3.58 -6.81 7.55
N ARG A 181 -4.09 -7.60 8.50
CA ARG A 181 -5.53 -7.87 8.65
C ARG A 181 -6.32 -6.59 8.96
N ILE A 182 -5.82 -5.73 9.83
CA ILE A 182 -6.44 -4.45 10.16
C ILE A 182 -6.47 -3.55 8.93
N LYS A 183 -5.35 -3.42 8.19
CA LYS A 183 -5.28 -2.64 6.96
C LYS A 183 -6.30 -3.12 5.91
N ASN A 184 -6.50 -4.43 5.80
CA ASN A 184 -7.44 -5.05 4.87
C ASN A 184 -8.88 -5.11 5.40
N LYS A 185 -9.21 -4.41 6.50
CA LYS A 185 -10.53 -4.45 7.17
C LYS A 185 -11.01 -5.88 7.52
N GLN A 186 -10.08 -6.81 7.67
CA GLN A 186 -10.35 -8.16 8.13
C GLN A 186 -10.38 -8.17 9.66
N ARG A 187 -11.27 -8.98 10.25
CA ARG A 187 -11.34 -9.12 11.73
C ARG A 187 -9.99 -9.61 12.27
N SER A 188 -9.41 -8.86 13.19
CA SER A 188 -8.30 -9.37 13.99
C SER A 188 -8.88 -10.33 15.04
N GLY A 189 -8.25 -11.49 15.26
CA GLY A 189 -8.78 -12.56 16.10
C GLY A 189 -9.07 -12.24 17.58
N ASN A 190 -8.80 -10.99 18.03
CA ASN A 190 -9.07 -10.49 19.38
C ASN A 190 -10.26 -9.53 19.45
N THR A 191 -11.11 -9.46 18.42
CA THR A 191 -12.28 -8.60 18.45
C THR A 191 -13.42 -9.33 19.11
N ILE A 192 -13.80 -8.90 20.32
CA ILE A 192 -14.99 -9.36 21.02
C ILE A 192 -16.16 -8.54 20.48
N GLU A 193 -17.06 -9.20 19.74
CA GLU A 193 -18.31 -8.58 19.30
C GLU A 193 -19.33 -8.65 20.44
N VAL A 194 -19.47 -7.54 21.18
CA VAL A 194 -20.51 -7.44 22.22
C VAL A 194 -21.79 -6.98 21.56
N LYS A 195 -22.73 -7.90 21.35
CA LYS A 195 -24.10 -7.58 20.92
C LYS A 195 -24.92 -7.22 22.16
N PHE A 196 -25.22 -5.95 22.33
CA PHE A 196 -26.17 -5.49 23.32
C PHE A 196 -27.59 -5.75 22.79
N TRP A 197 -28.22 -6.83 23.21
CA TRP A 197 -29.60 -7.20 22.86
C TRP A 197 -30.63 -6.28 23.49
N TRP A 198 -30.23 -5.30 24.30
CA TRP A 198 -31.13 -4.52 25.19
C TRP A 198 -31.27 -3.04 24.82
N LEU A 199 -30.80 -2.61 23.69
CA LEU A 199 -31.21 -1.32 23.12
C LEU A 199 -32.27 -1.61 22.06
N GLY A 200 -33.52 -1.88 22.54
CA GLY A 200 -34.69 -1.63 21.71
C GLY A 200 -34.55 -0.22 21.15
N THR A 201 -34.72 -0.08 19.87
CA THR A 201 -34.86 1.19 19.17
C THR A 201 -35.84 2.05 19.95
N ILE A 202 -35.31 3.02 20.73
CA ILE A 202 -36.11 4.13 21.22
C ILE A 202 -36.34 4.97 19.96
N ASP A 203 -37.54 4.77 19.37
CA ASP A 203 -37.98 5.58 18.25
C ASP A 203 -38.26 6.99 18.77
N LEU A 204 -37.25 7.87 18.67
CA LEU A 204 -37.31 9.28 19.04
C LEU A 204 -38.35 10.04 18.21
N GLN A 205 -38.97 9.40 17.22
CA GLN A 205 -40.01 10.02 16.40
C GLN A 205 -41.41 9.93 17.03
N GLU A 206 -41.66 9.03 17.96
CA GLU A 206 -42.99 8.93 18.63
C GLU A 206 -43.15 9.99 19.75
N ASN A 207 -42.09 10.34 20.46
CA ASN A 207 -42.22 11.30 21.54
C ASN A 207 -42.44 12.75 21.05
N LEU A 208 -42.13 13.08 19.81
CA LEU A 208 -42.39 14.41 19.23
C LEU A 208 -43.85 14.57 18.72
N LYS A 209 -44.63 13.49 18.63
CA LYS A 209 -46.05 13.54 18.22
C LYS A 209 -47.02 13.70 19.42
N GLU A 210 -46.62 13.29 20.60
CA GLU A 210 -47.45 13.47 21.79
C GLU A 210 -47.40 14.88 22.37
N GLU A 211 -46.23 15.57 22.28
CA GLU A 211 -46.14 16.99 22.75
C GLU A 211 -46.95 17.99 21.90
N LYS A 212 -47.25 17.65 20.65
CA LYS A 212 -48.11 18.50 19.78
C LYS A 212 -49.61 18.27 19.91
N ARG A 213 -50.06 17.39 20.79
CA ARG A 213 -51.46 17.18 21.07
C ARG A 213 -51.98 17.82 22.35
N LEU A 214 -51.10 18.51 23.09
CA LEU A 214 -51.44 19.14 24.38
C LEU A 214 -51.29 20.66 24.37
N ILE A 215 -51.34 21.30 23.17
CA ILE A 215 -51.46 22.78 23.03
C ILE A 215 -52.69 23.08 22.19
#